data_792104964a25d7a5212e1484c018e401
#
_entry.id   792104964a25d7a5212e1484c018e401
#
_cell.length_a   1.000
_cell.length_b   1.000
_cell.length_c   1.000
_cell.angle_alpha   90.00
_cell.angle_beta   90.00
_cell.angle_gamma   90.00
#
_symmetry.space_group_name_H-M   'P 1'
#
loop_
_entity.id
_entity.type
_entity.pdbx_description
1 polymer ?
#
loop_
_entity_poly.entity_id
_entity_poly.type
_entity_poly.pdbx_seq_one_letter_code
_entity_poly.pdbx_strand_id
1 'polypeptide(L)'
;MLLDFEINMRNFIKTSLIAVACTGILVSCDLIDTGIDQGDQEIKTQEQSAESFQLDDILSPDNLGQIVGSGGSEPEQEGESGTSTVLKKMSVQDAQILSSNGYMDGTDLGRSNASNTVGLQNVEDLIWNFDAGTEIASTPIKTPNDSGVLFGDISGKFYSLNIDTGEINWEFQAKGPISTTPAISGNVVVFGSRDQNLYVLDTESGDLLWKFNAGGWIESSPVINEGIIYFGSYDGNLYALDILDGEIKWSYDAESVIAASPSIGDAIIYFISDAGILWALDLYTGRAKWNFKMYSESPVLSEVVTETSAPIVLFGSVYASGLDGIVYAIDGRTGQEQWAYQGNTLLSLNLSAADGMVYLVELAGSVTSLDAGTGAKVWELEGFSAYNDPVFICDGQVYFGTTDGTIHTVSAKTGEKNWEFKVLSGINTYPSVYDGVLYVGSSDGHVYALKGASADSNPLQQ
;
A
#
# COMPACT_ATOMS: atom_id res chain seq x y z
N MET A 1 33.76 -5.26 -16.46
CA MET A 1 32.95 -4.48 -15.50
C MET A 1 31.53 -4.23 -16.01
N LEU A 2 31.27 -3.65 -17.17
CA LEU A 2 29.90 -3.52 -17.72
C LEU A 2 29.24 -4.87 -18.07
N LEU A 3 30.01 -5.84 -18.60
CA LEU A 3 29.48 -7.16 -18.95
C LEU A 3 29.14 -8.02 -17.72
N ASP A 4 29.89 -7.89 -16.63
CA ASP A 4 29.64 -8.59 -15.37
C ASP A 4 28.42 -8.02 -14.63
N PHE A 5 28.14 -6.72 -14.81
CA PHE A 5 26.97 -6.06 -14.28
C PHE A 5 25.68 -6.52 -14.99
N GLU A 6 25.70 -6.63 -16.33
CA GLU A 6 24.55 -7.15 -17.10
C GLU A 6 24.23 -8.62 -16.78
N ILE A 7 25.26 -9.46 -16.57
CA ILE A 7 25.05 -10.88 -16.24
C ILE A 7 24.45 -11.04 -14.83
N ASN A 8 24.90 -10.23 -13.87
CA ASN A 8 24.36 -10.25 -12.51
C ASN A 8 22.92 -9.72 -12.47
N MET A 9 22.61 -8.66 -13.23
CA MET A 9 21.26 -8.11 -13.31
C MET A 9 20.27 -9.07 -13.98
N ARG A 10 20.68 -9.75 -15.06
CA ARG A 10 19.83 -10.79 -15.70
C ARG A 10 19.58 -11.99 -14.81
N ASN A 11 20.51 -12.37 -13.96
CA ASN A 11 20.34 -13.47 -13.00
C ASN A 11 19.45 -13.03 -11.82
N PHE A 12 19.56 -11.80 -11.36
CA PHE A 12 18.71 -11.22 -10.31
C PHE A 12 17.25 -11.10 -10.78
N ILE A 13 17.02 -10.59 -11.99
CA ILE A 13 15.68 -10.48 -12.60
C ILE A 13 15.03 -11.88 -12.77
N LYS A 14 15.80 -12.89 -13.19
CA LYS A 14 15.29 -14.27 -13.28
C LYS A 14 14.90 -14.85 -11.93
N THR A 15 15.63 -14.53 -10.87
CA THR A 15 15.34 -15.03 -9.51
C THR A 15 14.12 -14.34 -8.90
N SER A 16 13.94 -13.04 -9.16
CA SER A 16 12.79 -12.28 -8.70
C SER A 16 11.50 -12.63 -9.46
N LEU A 17 11.58 -12.86 -10.78
CA LEU A 17 10.43 -13.33 -11.59
C LEU A 17 9.97 -14.74 -11.19
N ILE A 18 10.87 -15.61 -10.71
CA ILE A 18 10.51 -16.94 -10.19
C ILE A 18 9.80 -16.80 -8.83
N ALA A 19 10.14 -15.81 -8.01
CA ALA A 19 9.47 -15.57 -6.73
C ALA A 19 8.02 -15.07 -6.92
N VAL A 20 7.77 -14.22 -7.92
CA VAL A 20 6.41 -13.72 -8.24
C VAL A 20 5.55 -14.77 -8.94
N ALA A 21 6.14 -15.71 -9.69
CA ALA A 21 5.39 -16.80 -10.33
C ALA A 21 5.08 -17.99 -9.40
N CYS A 22 5.74 -18.12 -8.23
CA CYS A 22 5.54 -19.23 -7.30
C CYS A 22 4.42 -19.02 -6.28
N THR A 23 3.81 -17.85 -6.19
CA THR A 23 2.67 -17.59 -5.30
C THR A 23 1.32 -18.12 -5.82
N GLY A 24 1.29 -18.72 -7.00
CA GLY A 24 0.04 -19.22 -7.62
C GLY A 24 -0.10 -20.73 -7.76
N ILE A 25 0.91 -21.56 -7.49
CA ILE A 25 0.81 -23.01 -7.69
C ILE A 25 1.52 -23.76 -6.55
N LEU A 26 0.76 -24.42 -5.70
CA LEU A 26 1.22 -25.39 -4.73
C LEU A 26 1.77 -26.63 -5.49
N VAL A 27 3.09 -26.78 -5.54
CA VAL A 27 3.74 -28.05 -5.84
C VAL A 27 4.67 -28.38 -4.68
N SER A 28 4.35 -29.45 -3.97
CA SER A 28 5.19 -30.01 -2.91
C SER A 28 6.52 -30.45 -3.50
N CYS A 29 7.63 -29.88 -3.03
CA CYS A 29 8.98 -30.44 -3.23
C CYS A 29 9.45 -31.10 -1.95
N ASP A 30 9.57 -32.41 -2.00
CA ASP A 30 10.23 -33.20 -0.95
C ASP A 30 11.71 -32.83 -0.85
N LEU A 31 12.19 -32.69 0.37
CA LEU A 31 13.59 -32.47 0.72
C LEU A 31 14.46 -33.63 0.21
N ILE A 32 15.50 -33.27 -0.53
CA ILE A 32 16.63 -34.22 -0.78
C ILE A 32 17.79 -33.75 0.09
N ASP A 33 18.13 -34.63 1.01
CA ASP A 33 19.29 -34.59 1.90
C ASP A 33 20.60 -34.73 1.09
N THR A 34 21.54 -33.78 1.23
CA THR A 34 22.84 -33.84 0.56
C THR A 34 23.91 -34.42 1.46
N GLY A 35 24.08 -35.75 1.36
CA GLY A 35 25.31 -36.42 1.82
C GLY A 35 26.33 -36.51 0.69
N ILE A 36 27.52 -35.92 0.90
CA ILE A 36 28.66 -36.01 -0.02
C ILE A 36 29.36 -37.37 0.18
N ASP A 37 29.50 -38.15 -0.88
CA ASP A 37 30.64 -39.06 -1.01
C ASP A 37 31.04 -39.21 -2.47
N GLN A 38 32.38 -39.33 -2.70
CA GLN A 38 33.05 -39.39 -4.00
C GLN A 38 32.98 -40.82 -4.59
N GLY A 39 32.66 -40.90 -5.88
CA GLY A 39 32.80 -42.15 -6.61
C GLY A 39 32.38 -41.99 -8.08
N ASP A 40 33.37 -42.02 -8.98
CA ASP A 40 33.23 -42.00 -10.43
C ASP A 40 32.29 -43.08 -10.94
N GLN A 41 31.25 -42.73 -11.67
CA GLN A 41 30.67 -43.59 -12.71
C GLN A 41 29.92 -42.76 -13.77
N GLU A 42 30.23 -43.03 -15.03
CA GLU A 42 29.59 -42.50 -16.23
C GLU A 42 28.07 -42.74 -16.21
N ILE A 43 27.28 -41.69 -16.33
CA ILE A 43 25.85 -41.76 -16.59
C ILE A 43 25.58 -41.25 -18.00
N LYS A 44 25.12 -42.15 -18.85
CA LYS A 44 24.60 -41.86 -20.18
C LYS A 44 23.35 -40.99 -20.04
N THR A 45 23.40 -39.78 -20.53
CA THR A 45 22.27 -38.89 -20.70
C THR A 45 21.38 -39.40 -21.85
N GLN A 46 20.14 -39.78 -21.53
CA GLN A 46 19.07 -39.78 -22.52
C GLN A 46 18.50 -38.36 -22.59
N GLU A 47 18.72 -37.73 -23.72
CA GLU A 47 18.01 -36.50 -24.11
C GLU A 47 16.53 -36.84 -24.38
N GLN A 48 15.65 -36.43 -23.45
CA GLN A 48 14.23 -36.21 -23.79
C GLN A 48 14.08 -34.71 -24.16
N SER A 49 13.65 -34.53 -25.39
CA SER A 49 13.37 -33.22 -25.97
C SER A 49 12.39 -32.42 -25.09
N ALA A 50 12.85 -31.33 -24.49
CA ALA A 50 12.01 -30.32 -23.92
C ALA A 50 11.37 -29.54 -25.10
N GLU A 51 10.08 -29.67 -25.30
CA GLU A 51 9.32 -28.77 -26.15
C GLU A 51 9.42 -27.36 -25.58
N SER A 52 9.90 -26.43 -26.41
CA SER A 52 9.98 -25.02 -26.08
C SER A 52 8.59 -24.43 -25.98
N PHE A 53 8.12 -24.20 -24.75
CA PHE A 53 6.94 -23.33 -24.52
C PHE A 53 7.30 -21.91 -24.89
N GLN A 54 6.56 -21.35 -25.86
CA GLN A 54 6.65 -19.93 -26.22
C GLN A 54 5.73 -19.14 -25.29
N LEU A 55 6.24 -18.03 -24.77
CA LEU A 55 5.49 -17.12 -23.87
C LEU A 55 4.23 -16.53 -24.52
N ASP A 56 4.18 -16.49 -25.84
CA ASP A 56 3.05 -15.93 -26.61
C ASP A 56 1.74 -16.74 -26.50
N ASP A 57 1.81 -18.01 -26.08
CA ASP A 57 0.63 -18.84 -25.90
C ASP A 57 -0.12 -18.61 -24.57
N ILE A 58 0.49 -17.91 -23.61
CA ILE A 58 -0.10 -17.65 -22.30
C ILE A 58 -0.90 -16.31 -22.30
N LEU A 59 -0.60 -15.41 -23.21
CA LEU A 59 -1.16 -14.06 -23.26
C LEU A 59 -2.23 -13.85 -24.35
N SER A 60 -2.79 -14.92 -24.93
CA SER A 60 -3.88 -14.74 -25.90
C SER A 60 -5.22 -14.50 -25.20
N PRO A 61 -6.02 -13.54 -25.67
CA PRO A 61 -7.33 -13.21 -25.10
C PRO A 61 -8.32 -14.39 -25.03
N ASP A 62 -8.09 -15.45 -25.80
CA ASP A 62 -8.99 -16.60 -25.90
C ASP A 62 -8.81 -17.62 -24.75
N ASN A 63 -7.72 -17.57 -23.99
CA ASN A 63 -7.45 -18.52 -22.90
C ASN A 63 -7.94 -18.02 -21.52
N LEU A 64 -8.36 -16.78 -21.39
CA LEU A 64 -8.92 -16.21 -20.14
C LEU A 64 -10.40 -16.58 -19.90
N GLY A 65 -11.04 -17.26 -20.85
CA GLY A 65 -12.48 -17.58 -20.82
C GLY A 65 -12.86 -18.94 -20.23
N GLN A 66 -11.93 -19.80 -19.77
CA GLN A 66 -12.25 -21.17 -19.38
C GLN A 66 -12.08 -21.57 -17.92
N ILE A 67 -11.90 -20.61 -17.01
CA ILE A 67 -11.91 -20.90 -15.56
C ILE A 67 -13.09 -20.16 -14.91
N VAL A 68 -14.32 -20.50 -15.30
CA VAL A 68 -15.50 -20.17 -14.49
C VAL A 68 -16.44 -21.38 -14.51
N GLY A 69 -16.47 -22.08 -13.38
CA GLY A 69 -17.42 -23.15 -13.09
C GLY A 69 -18.84 -22.62 -12.99
N SER A 70 -19.75 -23.35 -13.59
CA SER A 70 -21.17 -23.15 -13.65
C SER A 70 -21.86 -22.98 -12.29
N GLY A 71 -22.36 -21.78 -12.01
CA GLY A 71 -23.35 -21.50 -10.99
C GLY A 71 -24.29 -20.42 -11.54
N GLY A 72 -25.53 -20.82 -11.93
CA GLY A 72 -26.48 -19.92 -12.53
C GLY A 72 -27.04 -18.92 -11.51
N SER A 73 -26.86 -17.66 -11.79
CA SER A 73 -27.68 -16.54 -11.34
C SER A 73 -27.82 -15.60 -12.52
N GLU A 74 -29.00 -14.99 -12.67
CA GLU A 74 -29.31 -14.07 -13.76
C GLU A 74 -28.23 -12.99 -13.91
N PRO A 75 -27.92 -12.54 -15.12
CA PRO A 75 -26.91 -11.50 -15.34
C PRO A 75 -27.43 -10.17 -14.77
N GLU A 76 -26.86 -9.72 -13.64
CA GLU A 76 -26.91 -8.30 -13.30
C GLU A 76 -26.28 -7.52 -14.46
N GLN A 77 -26.96 -6.49 -14.95
CA GLN A 77 -26.38 -5.60 -15.96
C GLN A 77 -25.08 -5.03 -15.42
N GLU A 78 -23.97 -5.35 -16.08
CA GLU A 78 -22.70 -4.68 -15.83
C GLU A 78 -22.91 -3.19 -16.08
N GLY A 79 -22.69 -2.38 -15.03
CA GLY A 79 -22.79 -0.93 -15.13
C GLY A 79 -21.73 -0.41 -16.09
N GLU A 80 -22.08 0.57 -16.90
CA GLU A 80 -21.13 1.28 -17.75
C GLU A 80 -20.01 1.91 -16.86
N SER A 81 -18.76 1.87 -17.36
CA SER A 81 -17.62 2.52 -16.71
C SER A 81 -17.92 4.01 -16.43
N GLY A 82 -17.49 4.51 -15.28
CA GLY A 82 -17.74 5.88 -14.86
C GLY A 82 -19.15 6.14 -14.31
N THR A 83 -19.86 5.10 -13.87
CA THR A 83 -21.19 5.26 -13.27
C THR A 83 -21.20 4.87 -11.79
N SER A 84 -21.97 5.62 -10.99
CA SER A 84 -22.25 5.28 -9.60
C SER A 84 -23.62 4.59 -9.46
N THR A 85 -23.72 3.61 -8.58
CA THR A 85 -24.98 2.95 -8.21
C THR A 85 -25.30 3.26 -6.76
N VAL A 86 -26.24 4.17 -6.53
CA VAL A 86 -26.69 4.57 -5.19
C VAL A 86 -27.79 3.62 -4.69
N LEU A 87 -27.55 2.94 -3.60
CA LEU A 87 -28.50 1.99 -2.98
C LEU A 87 -29.22 2.59 -1.78
N LYS A 88 -28.55 3.48 -1.03
CA LYS A 88 -29.11 4.15 0.14
C LYS A 88 -28.75 5.63 0.08
N LYS A 89 -29.73 6.50 0.14
CA LYS A 89 -29.50 7.96 0.11
C LYS A 89 -29.11 8.45 1.50
N MET A 90 -27.98 9.12 1.61
CA MET A 90 -27.53 9.73 2.86
C MET A 90 -28.42 10.91 3.27
N SER A 91 -28.52 11.17 4.57
CA SER A 91 -29.28 12.29 5.10
C SER A 91 -28.51 13.61 5.00
N VAL A 92 -29.20 14.75 5.08
CA VAL A 92 -28.58 16.09 5.12
C VAL A 92 -27.69 16.25 6.35
N GLN A 93 -27.99 15.52 7.44
CA GLN A 93 -27.21 15.55 8.67
C GLN A 93 -25.88 14.80 8.51
N ASP A 94 -25.89 13.68 7.78
CA ASP A 94 -24.68 12.96 7.39
C ASP A 94 -23.78 13.84 6.51
N ALA A 95 -24.36 14.57 5.57
CA ALA A 95 -23.63 15.51 4.72
C ALA A 95 -22.89 16.60 5.50
N GLN A 96 -23.47 17.11 6.61
CA GLN A 96 -22.82 18.10 7.45
C GLN A 96 -21.65 17.53 8.25
N ILE A 97 -21.72 16.29 8.71
CA ILE A 97 -20.65 15.59 9.40
C ILE A 97 -19.51 15.29 8.44
N LEU A 98 -19.84 14.82 7.23
CA LEU A 98 -18.84 14.45 6.20
C LEU A 98 -18.07 15.66 5.64
N SER A 99 -18.67 16.86 5.65
CA SER A 99 -17.99 18.08 5.18
C SER A 99 -16.95 18.65 6.15
N SER A 100 -16.95 18.21 7.41
CA SER A 100 -16.13 18.82 8.47
C SER A 100 -14.89 18.00 8.86
N ASN A 101 -14.84 16.69 8.61
CA ASN A 101 -13.78 15.82 9.12
C ASN A 101 -13.51 14.66 8.15
N GLY A 102 -12.64 14.86 7.16
CA GLY A 102 -12.06 13.75 6.41
C GLY A 102 -10.89 13.17 7.21
N TYR A 103 -10.98 11.91 7.60
CA TYR A 103 -9.86 11.18 8.16
C TYR A 103 -9.36 10.17 7.14
N MET A 104 -8.09 10.23 6.86
CA MET A 104 -7.33 9.09 6.39
C MET A 104 -6.71 8.42 7.60
N ASP A 105 -6.53 7.11 7.49
CA ASP A 105 -5.79 6.24 8.36
C ASP A 105 -4.69 6.95 9.16
N GLY A 106 -4.97 7.43 10.37
CA GLY A 106 -3.96 7.99 11.29
C GLY A 106 -2.90 8.89 10.67
N THR A 107 -2.98 9.10 9.37
CA THR A 107 -2.10 9.88 8.52
C THR A 107 -2.83 11.14 8.07
N ASP A 108 -2.09 12.17 7.78
CA ASP A 108 -2.63 13.41 7.22
C ASP A 108 -2.97 13.27 5.71
N LEU A 109 -3.60 14.28 5.14
CA LEU A 109 -3.90 14.34 3.70
C LEU A 109 -2.64 14.30 2.81
N GLY A 110 -1.48 14.63 3.38
CA GLY A 110 -0.17 14.56 2.73
C GLY A 110 0.46 13.18 2.72
N ARG A 111 -0.20 12.15 3.28
CA ARG A 111 0.28 10.76 3.40
C ARG A 111 1.65 10.64 4.05
N SER A 112 1.89 11.42 5.09
CA SER A 112 3.17 11.37 5.81
C SER A 112 3.45 10.01 6.47
N ASN A 113 2.43 9.15 6.62
CA ASN A 113 2.47 7.90 7.39
C ASN A 113 2.93 8.16 8.83
N ALA A 114 2.45 9.24 9.42
CA ALA A 114 2.78 9.66 10.78
C ALA A 114 1.52 9.95 11.60
N SER A 115 1.58 9.69 12.89
CA SER A 115 0.52 9.95 13.85
C SER A 115 1.07 10.70 15.06
N ASN A 116 0.24 11.57 15.63
CA ASN A 116 0.52 12.28 16.89
C ASN A 116 -0.03 11.55 18.11
N THR A 117 -0.46 10.30 17.98
CA THR A 117 -0.90 9.48 19.12
C THR A 117 0.28 8.97 19.92
N VAL A 118 0.01 8.45 21.13
CA VAL A 118 1.03 7.86 21.98
C VAL A 118 1.55 6.57 21.35
N GLY A 119 2.86 6.46 21.15
CA GLY A 119 3.54 5.28 20.63
C GLY A 119 3.75 4.19 21.70
N LEU A 120 4.21 3.01 21.28
CA LEU A 120 4.54 1.91 22.16
C LEU A 120 6.02 1.96 22.56
N GLN A 121 6.30 1.90 23.85
CA GLN A 121 7.69 1.79 24.35
C GLN A 121 8.24 0.35 24.29
N ASN A 122 7.37 -0.64 24.28
CA ASN A 122 7.61 -2.07 24.08
C ASN A 122 6.29 -2.76 23.77
N VAL A 123 6.30 -4.04 23.40
CA VAL A 123 5.09 -4.88 23.37
C VAL A 123 5.02 -5.66 24.68
N GLU A 124 3.94 -5.46 25.44
CA GLU A 124 3.70 -6.15 26.72
C GLU A 124 2.74 -7.32 26.55
N ASP A 125 1.74 -7.19 25.66
CA ASP A 125 0.68 -8.18 25.52
C ASP A 125 0.12 -8.25 24.10
N LEU A 126 -0.33 -9.42 23.70
CA LEU A 126 -1.20 -9.65 22.56
C LEU A 126 -2.65 -9.53 23.03
N ILE A 127 -3.34 -8.45 22.64
CA ILE A 127 -4.74 -8.26 23.03
C ILE A 127 -5.59 -9.33 22.35
N TRP A 128 -5.49 -9.41 21.02
CA TRP A 128 -6.16 -10.42 20.20
C TRP A 128 -5.42 -10.62 18.87
N ASN A 129 -5.71 -11.73 18.23
CA ASN A 129 -5.41 -11.96 16.83
C ASN A 129 -6.66 -12.51 16.12
N PHE A 130 -6.85 -12.09 14.90
CA PHE A 130 -7.97 -12.53 14.06
C PHE A 130 -7.41 -13.24 12.82
N ASP A 131 -7.95 -14.42 12.50
CA ASP A 131 -7.59 -15.20 11.31
C ASP A 131 -8.68 -15.02 10.24
N ALA A 132 -8.35 -14.33 9.16
CA ALA A 132 -9.22 -14.16 7.99
C ALA A 132 -9.15 -15.36 7.03
N GLY A 133 -8.19 -16.26 7.22
CA GLY A 133 -7.96 -17.44 6.38
C GLY A 133 -7.31 -17.15 5.03
N THR A 134 -6.98 -15.89 4.76
CA THR A 134 -6.30 -15.44 3.53
C THR A 134 -5.54 -14.14 3.79
N GLU A 135 -4.52 -13.88 2.98
CA GLU A 135 -3.61 -12.75 3.12
C GLU A 135 -4.33 -11.42 3.35
N ILE A 136 -3.85 -10.66 4.33
CA ILE A 136 -4.28 -9.29 4.61
C ILE A 136 -3.34 -8.35 3.84
N ALA A 137 -3.89 -7.66 2.84
CA ALA A 137 -3.14 -6.72 2.00
C ALA A 137 -3.55 -5.25 2.24
N SER A 138 -4.57 -5.02 3.04
CA SER A 138 -5.08 -3.71 3.43
C SER A 138 -4.62 -3.37 4.84
N THR A 139 -4.04 -2.20 5.06
CA THR A 139 -3.64 -1.79 6.41
C THR A 139 -4.85 -1.65 7.32
N PRO A 140 -4.84 -2.27 8.52
CA PRO A 140 -5.91 -2.13 9.48
C PRO A 140 -5.99 -0.70 10.03
N ILE A 141 -7.17 -0.08 10.00
CA ILE A 141 -7.42 1.26 10.55
C ILE A 141 -8.49 1.24 11.63
N LYS A 142 -8.36 2.14 12.62
CA LYS A 142 -9.32 2.30 13.71
C LYS A 142 -10.48 3.19 13.29
N THR A 143 -11.72 2.85 13.70
CA THR A 143 -12.87 3.74 13.53
C THR A 143 -12.80 4.95 14.47
N PRO A 144 -13.29 6.15 14.06
CA PRO A 144 -13.20 7.35 14.88
C PRO A 144 -13.95 7.28 16.22
N ASN A 145 -14.94 6.41 16.32
CA ASN A 145 -15.75 6.19 17.54
C ASN A 145 -15.20 5.07 18.45
N ASP A 146 -13.97 4.59 18.20
CA ASP A 146 -13.30 3.53 18.95
C ASP A 146 -14.08 2.20 19.02
N SER A 147 -14.99 1.95 18.06
CA SER A 147 -15.80 0.74 18.07
C SER A 147 -15.21 -0.42 17.29
N GLY A 148 -14.29 -0.14 16.35
CA GLY A 148 -13.83 -1.17 15.46
C GLY A 148 -12.48 -0.90 14.78
N VAL A 149 -11.96 -1.97 14.18
CA VAL A 149 -10.80 -1.98 13.28
C VAL A 149 -11.27 -2.47 11.91
N LEU A 150 -10.97 -1.72 10.85
CA LEU A 150 -11.44 -1.95 9.49
C LEU A 150 -10.25 -2.34 8.59
N PHE A 151 -10.42 -3.38 7.77
CA PHE A 151 -9.42 -3.80 6.77
C PHE A 151 -10.03 -4.71 5.71
N GLY A 152 -9.34 -4.90 4.60
CA GLY A 152 -9.69 -5.83 3.53
C GLY A 152 -8.68 -6.95 3.36
N ASP A 153 -9.10 -8.02 2.68
CA ASP A 153 -8.27 -9.15 2.31
C ASP A 153 -8.24 -9.41 0.79
N ILE A 154 -7.35 -10.31 0.36
CA ILE A 154 -7.22 -10.66 -1.07
C ILE A 154 -8.38 -11.54 -1.60
N SER A 155 -9.24 -12.10 -0.74
CA SER A 155 -10.47 -12.79 -1.16
C SER A 155 -11.61 -11.82 -1.49
N GLY A 156 -11.39 -10.53 -1.24
CA GLY A 156 -12.39 -9.48 -1.43
C GLY A 156 -13.33 -9.28 -0.25
N LYS A 157 -13.03 -9.85 0.91
CA LYS A 157 -13.75 -9.54 2.13
C LYS A 157 -13.21 -8.27 2.77
N PHE A 158 -14.13 -7.46 3.27
CA PHE A 158 -13.86 -6.29 4.07
C PHE A 158 -14.49 -6.49 5.45
N TYR A 159 -13.72 -6.27 6.50
CA TYR A 159 -14.09 -6.59 7.87
C TYR A 159 -14.18 -5.35 8.73
N SER A 160 -15.11 -5.39 9.71
CA SER A 160 -15.05 -4.62 10.93
C SER A 160 -14.94 -5.56 12.11
N LEU A 161 -13.87 -5.44 12.87
CA LEU A 161 -13.69 -6.18 14.10
C LEU A 161 -13.92 -5.27 15.30
N ASN A 162 -14.45 -5.83 16.38
CA ASN A 162 -14.51 -5.15 17.67
C ASN A 162 -13.08 -4.84 18.16
N ILE A 163 -12.83 -3.59 18.52
CA ILE A 163 -11.48 -3.11 18.83
C ILE A 163 -10.88 -3.79 20.08
N ASP A 164 -11.71 -4.18 21.04
CA ASP A 164 -11.28 -4.77 22.32
C ASP A 164 -11.13 -6.29 22.24
N THR A 165 -11.98 -6.97 21.45
CA THR A 165 -12.08 -8.44 21.45
C THR A 165 -11.59 -9.11 20.19
N GLY A 166 -11.47 -8.38 19.06
CA GLY A 166 -11.16 -8.94 17.75
C GLY A 166 -12.31 -9.77 17.14
N GLU A 167 -13.50 -9.77 17.74
CA GLU A 167 -14.68 -10.44 17.16
C GLU A 167 -15.24 -9.63 16.00
N ILE A 168 -15.84 -10.32 15.01
CA ILE A 168 -16.45 -9.68 13.83
C ILE A 168 -17.68 -8.88 14.27
N ASN A 169 -17.67 -7.56 14.04
CA ASN A 169 -18.87 -6.73 14.11
C ASN A 169 -19.73 -6.95 12.86
N TRP A 170 -19.12 -6.84 11.69
CA TRP A 170 -19.74 -7.12 10.39
C TRP A 170 -18.66 -7.45 9.34
N GLU A 171 -19.08 -8.06 8.24
CA GLU A 171 -18.27 -8.30 7.06
C GLU A 171 -19.03 -7.92 5.78
N PHE A 172 -18.30 -7.49 4.76
CA PHE A 172 -18.81 -7.19 3.43
C PHE A 172 -17.99 -7.95 2.38
N GLN A 173 -18.64 -8.41 1.28
CA GLN A 173 -17.98 -9.15 0.21
C GLN A 173 -17.96 -8.32 -1.09
N ALA A 174 -16.78 -7.89 -1.54
CA ALA A 174 -16.52 -7.42 -2.90
C ALA A 174 -16.27 -8.61 -3.85
N LYS A 175 -16.25 -8.35 -5.17
CA LYS A 175 -16.04 -9.41 -6.17
C LYS A 175 -14.55 -9.66 -6.49
N GLY A 176 -13.64 -8.85 -5.99
CA GLY A 176 -12.18 -8.96 -6.20
C GLY A 176 -11.38 -8.54 -4.99
N PRO A 177 -10.07 -8.76 -4.98
CA PRO A 177 -9.15 -8.41 -3.91
C PRO A 177 -9.29 -6.98 -3.43
N ILE A 178 -9.13 -6.77 -2.12
CA ILE A 178 -9.09 -5.46 -1.48
C ILE A 178 -7.69 -5.28 -0.88
N SER A 179 -6.84 -4.51 -1.57
CA SER A 179 -5.47 -4.17 -1.16
C SER A 179 -5.33 -2.72 -0.72
N THR A 180 -6.36 -1.91 -0.94
CA THR A 180 -6.35 -0.50 -0.56
C THR A 180 -6.51 -0.32 0.94
N THR A 181 -5.74 0.59 1.53
CA THR A 181 -6.03 1.12 2.86
C THR A 181 -7.33 1.93 2.80
N PRO A 182 -8.33 1.63 3.63
CA PRO A 182 -9.59 2.34 3.58
C PRO A 182 -9.45 3.78 4.10
N ALA A 183 -10.35 4.67 3.67
CA ALA A 183 -10.48 6.01 4.20
C ALA A 183 -11.83 6.16 4.91
N ILE A 184 -11.85 6.92 6.01
CA ILE A 184 -13.07 7.14 6.81
C ILE A 184 -13.39 8.64 6.86
N SER A 185 -14.68 8.96 6.74
CA SER A 185 -15.20 10.29 7.01
C SER A 185 -16.54 10.18 7.72
N GLY A 186 -16.62 10.65 8.96
CA GLY A 186 -17.82 10.49 9.79
C GLY A 186 -18.20 9.01 9.99
N ASN A 187 -19.37 8.64 9.51
CA ASN A 187 -19.91 7.27 9.58
C ASN A 187 -19.76 6.50 8.26
N VAL A 188 -18.86 6.93 7.39
CA VAL A 188 -18.67 6.33 6.06
C VAL A 188 -17.26 5.82 5.93
N VAL A 189 -17.09 4.59 5.42
CA VAL A 189 -15.82 4.01 5.00
C VAL A 189 -15.79 3.81 3.49
N VAL A 190 -14.63 4.13 2.89
CA VAL A 190 -14.39 4.08 1.45
C VAL A 190 -13.18 3.21 1.16
N PHE A 191 -13.29 2.28 0.22
CA PHE A 191 -12.16 1.47 -0.23
C PHE A 191 -12.30 1.07 -1.70
N GLY A 192 -11.17 0.81 -2.34
CA GLY A 192 -11.08 0.32 -3.72
C GLY A 192 -10.95 -1.20 -3.77
N SER A 193 -11.29 -1.79 -4.91
CA SER A 193 -11.10 -3.23 -5.17
C SER A 193 -10.60 -3.46 -6.61
N ARG A 194 -9.88 -4.58 -6.80
CA ARG A 194 -9.51 -5.06 -8.13
C ARG A 194 -10.70 -5.52 -8.98
N ASP A 195 -11.92 -5.54 -8.43
CA ASP A 195 -13.14 -5.74 -9.23
C ASP A 195 -13.61 -4.46 -9.94
N GLN A 196 -12.76 -3.42 -9.98
CA GLN A 196 -12.97 -2.12 -10.64
C GLN A 196 -13.93 -1.19 -9.91
N ASN A 197 -14.39 -1.55 -8.70
CA ASN A 197 -15.32 -0.70 -7.97
C ASN A 197 -14.65 -0.02 -6.77
N LEU A 198 -15.01 1.24 -6.57
CA LEU A 198 -14.91 1.93 -5.29
C LEU A 198 -16.19 1.65 -4.52
N TYR A 199 -16.05 1.23 -3.28
CA TYR A 199 -17.16 0.92 -2.39
C TYR A 199 -17.25 1.95 -1.27
N VAL A 200 -18.48 2.32 -0.92
CA VAL A 200 -18.79 3.23 0.17
C VAL A 200 -19.82 2.58 1.08
N LEU A 201 -19.40 2.25 2.30
CA LEU A 201 -20.23 1.56 3.29
C LEU A 201 -20.47 2.45 4.51
N ASP A 202 -21.56 2.15 5.24
CA ASP A 202 -21.79 2.64 6.59
C ASP A 202 -20.84 1.93 7.58
N THR A 203 -20.11 2.69 8.40
CA THR A 203 -19.09 2.13 9.32
C THR A 203 -19.67 1.32 10.46
N GLU A 204 -20.92 1.57 10.87
CA GLU A 204 -21.55 0.86 11.99
C GLU A 204 -22.19 -0.46 11.55
N SER A 205 -22.89 -0.44 10.40
CA SER A 205 -23.67 -1.59 9.95
C SER A 205 -22.97 -2.44 8.87
N GLY A 206 -21.98 -1.87 8.15
CA GLY A 206 -21.39 -2.49 6.96
C GLY A 206 -22.31 -2.47 5.74
N ASP A 207 -23.45 -1.76 5.81
CA ASP A 207 -24.37 -1.64 4.69
C ASP A 207 -23.72 -0.88 3.53
N LEU A 208 -23.85 -1.43 2.32
CA LEU A 208 -23.45 -0.72 1.11
C LEU A 208 -24.34 0.48 0.86
N LEU A 209 -23.76 1.68 0.88
CA LEU A 209 -24.44 2.93 0.57
C LEU A 209 -24.50 3.15 -0.94
N TRP A 210 -23.35 3.10 -1.58
CA TRP A 210 -23.21 3.15 -3.02
C TRP A 210 -21.84 2.61 -3.47
N LYS A 211 -21.71 2.38 -4.76
CA LYS A 211 -20.43 2.02 -5.40
C LYS A 211 -20.27 2.72 -6.74
N PHE A 212 -19.04 2.92 -7.15
CA PHE A 212 -18.68 3.51 -8.44
C PHE A 212 -17.80 2.54 -9.23
N ASN A 213 -18.10 2.32 -10.51
CA ASN A 213 -17.26 1.51 -11.40
C ASN A 213 -16.34 2.40 -12.22
N ALA A 214 -15.03 2.28 -12.00
CA ALA A 214 -14.01 3.07 -12.71
C ALA A 214 -13.68 2.49 -14.10
N GLY A 215 -13.88 1.18 -14.32
CA GLY A 215 -13.50 0.50 -15.57
C GLY A 215 -12.10 -0.12 -15.53
N GLY A 216 -11.29 0.17 -14.52
CA GLY A 216 -9.99 -0.45 -14.23
C GLY A 216 -9.87 -0.79 -12.74
N TRP A 217 -8.92 -1.63 -12.38
CA TRP A 217 -8.66 -1.95 -10.97
C TRP A 217 -8.43 -0.70 -10.15
N ILE A 218 -8.84 -0.73 -8.89
CA ILE A 218 -8.59 0.35 -7.93
C ILE A 218 -7.67 -0.20 -6.85
N GLU A 219 -6.37 0.07 -7.00
CA GLU A 219 -5.31 -0.24 -6.03
C GLU A 219 -4.84 1.01 -5.29
N SER A 220 -5.12 2.17 -5.85
CA SER A 220 -4.95 3.46 -5.22
C SER A 220 -5.83 3.58 -3.99
N SER A 221 -5.25 3.70 -2.80
CA SER A 221 -6.01 3.97 -1.57
C SER A 221 -6.67 5.35 -1.67
N PRO A 222 -7.99 5.46 -1.42
CA PRO A 222 -8.69 6.72 -1.55
C PRO A 222 -8.24 7.75 -0.51
N VAL A 223 -8.38 9.04 -0.83
CA VAL A 223 -8.26 10.15 0.11
C VAL A 223 -9.54 10.95 0.12
N ILE A 224 -9.99 11.39 1.28
CA ILE A 224 -11.21 12.17 1.44
C ILE A 224 -10.86 13.56 1.94
N ASN A 225 -11.29 14.59 1.23
CA ASN A 225 -11.15 15.98 1.66
C ASN A 225 -12.41 16.77 1.35
N GLU A 226 -12.96 17.45 2.36
CA GLU A 226 -14.16 18.31 2.24
C GLU A 226 -15.34 17.61 1.54
N GLY A 227 -15.57 16.33 1.84
CA GLY A 227 -16.67 15.56 1.27
C GLY A 227 -16.46 15.10 -0.17
N ILE A 228 -15.25 15.18 -0.69
CA ILE A 228 -14.84 14.65 -2.00
C ILE A 228 -13.86 13.52 -1.80
N ILE A 229 -14.09 12.42 -2.51
CA ILE A 229 -13.22 11.24 -2.55
C ILE A 229 -12.34 11.34 -3.78
N TYR A 230 -11.02 11.19 -3.59
CA TYR A 230 -10.04 11.17 -4.68
C TYR A 230 -9.33 9.83 -4.72
N PHE A 231 -9.17 9.23 -5.89
CA PHE A 231 -8.46 7.96 -6.08
C PHE A 231 -8.02 7.79 -7.53
N GLY A 232 -6.96 7.02 -7.74
CA GLY A 232 -6.49 6.62 -9.05
C GLY A 232 -7.06 5.26 -9.46
N SER A 233 -7.03 4.97 -10.76
CA SER A 233 -7.49 3.70 -11.32
C SER A 233 -6.56 3.22 -12.43
N TYR A 234 -6.57 1.92 -12.66
CA TYR A 234 -5.87 1.26 -13.77
C TYR A 234 -6.45 1.63 -15.16
N ASP A 235 -7.60 2.32 -15.20
CA ASP A 235 -8.10 2.91 -16.46
C ASP A 235 -7.37 4.20 -16.87
N GLY A 236 -6.41 4.66 -16.05
CA GLY A 236 -5.60 5.85 -16.30
C GLY A 236 -6.16 7.16 -15.75
N ASN A 237 -7.32 7.11 -15.09
CA ASN A 237 -7.94 8.32 -14.54
C ASN A 237 -7.68 8.49 -13.04
N LEU A 238 -7.45 9.74 -12.64
CA LEU A 238 -7.67 10.21 -11.28
C LEU A 238 -9.09 10.75 -11.20
N TYR A 239 -9.86 10.25 -10.25
CA TYR A 239 -11.26 10.63 -10.02
C TYR A 239 -11.42 11.51 -8.79
N ALA A 240 -12.37 12.43 -8.85
CA ALA A 240 -12.91 13.19 -7.72
C ALA A 240 -14.42 13.01 -7.67
N LEU A 241 -14.93 12.32 -6.66
CA LEU A 241 -16.35 11.98 -6.52
C LEU A 241 -16.94 12.64 -5.27
N ASP A 242 -18.20 13.05 -5.36
CA ASP A 242 -18.98 13.43 -4.19
C ASP A 242 -19.21 12.20 -3.29
N ILE A 243 -18.88 12.32 -2.00
CA ILE A 243 -19.02 11.23 -1.03
C ILE A 243 -20.49 10.80 -0.79
N LEU A 244 -21.45 11.67 -1.07
CA LEU A 244 -22.87 11.41 -0.78
C LEU A 244 -23.53 10.48 -1.80
N ASP A 245 -23.14 10.59 -3.07
CA ASP A 245 -23.83 9.90 -4.15
C ASP A 245 -22.91 9.36 -5.25
N GLY A 246 -21.58 9.62 -5.15
CA GLY A 246 -20.62 9.19 -6.13
C GLY A 246 -20.67 9.97 -7.45
N GLU A 247 -21.29 11.16 -7.47
CA GLU A 247 -21.26 12.03 -8.65
C GLU A 247 -19.84 12.47 -8.97
N ILE A 248 -19.42 12.35 -10.23
CA ILE A 248 -18.10 12.82 -10.67
C ILE A 248 -18.07 14.35 -10.64
N LYS A 249 -17.24 14.93 -9.78
CA LYS A 249 -16.98 16.37 -9.78
C LYS A 249 -16.00 16.73 -10.88
N TRP A 250 -14.97 15.92 -11.05
CA TRP A 250 -14.03 15.96 -12.16
C TRP A 250 -13.27 14.63 -12.26
N SER A 251 -12.69 14.39 -13.42
CA SER A 251 -11.70 13.33 -13.64
C SER A 251 -10.56 13.87 -14.49
N TYR A 252 -9.38 13.28 -14.33
CA TYR A 252 -8.18 13.63 -15.09
C TYR A 252 -7.55 12.37 -15.68
N ASP A 253 -7.44 12.32 -17.02
CA ASP A 253 -6.79 11.25 -17.74
C ASP A 253 -5.27 11.51 -17.79
N ALA A 254 -4.49 10.66 -17.13
CA ALA A 254 -3.02 10.72 -17.09
C ALA A 254 -2.37 9.96 -18.27
N GLU A 255 -3.18 9.39 -19.17
CA GLU A 255 -2.74 8.54 -20.29
C GLU A 255 -1.87 7.34 -19.85
N SER A 256 -1.94 6.96 -18.59
CA SER A 256 -1.20 5.85 -18.00
C SER A 256 -1.84 5.44 -16.67
N VAL A 257 -1.72 4.18 -16.31
CA VAL A 257 -2.24 3.61 -15.03
C VAL A 257 -1.87 4.49 -13.84
N ILE A 258 -2.82 4.64 -12.90
CA ILE A 258 -2.61 5.31 -11.62
C ILE A 258 -2.85 4.28 -10.50
N ALA A 259 -1.82 3.53 -10.17
CA ALA A 259 -1.85 2.57 -9.06
C ALA A 259 -1.52 3.25 -7.72
N ALA A 260 -0.62 4.24 -7.73
CA ALA A 260 -0.23 4.98 -6.55
C ALA A 260 -1.37 5.81 -5.96
N SER A 261 -1.41 5.87 -4.65
CA SER A 261 -2.39 6.67 -3.92
C SER A 261 -2.08 8.16 -3.99
N PRO A 262 -3.08 9.05 -4.17
CA PRO A 262 -2.85 10.49 -4.25
C PRO A 262 -2.62 11.10 -2.86
N SER A 263 -1.95 12.26 -2.84
CA SER A 263 -1.73 13.08 -1.65
C SER A 263 -2.23 14.50 -1.87
N ILE A 264 -2.62 15.18 -0.80
CA ILE A 264 -3.17 16.52 -0.87
C ILE A 264 -2.37 17.48 0.03
N GLY A 265 -2.06 18.65 -0.50
CA GLY A 265 -1.47 19.77 0.25
C GLY A 265 -1.72 21.10 -0.45
N ASP A 266 -1.98 22.16 0.31
CA ASP A 266 -2.16 23.53 -0.20
C ASP A 266 -3.17 23.64 -1.36
N ALA A 267 -4.32 22.94 -1.28
CA ALA A 267 -5.35 22.88 -2.33
C ALA A 267 -4.83 22.34 -3.69
N ILE A 268 -3.80 21.50 -3.62
CA ILE A 268 -3.23 20.77 -4.76
C ILE A 268 -3.30 19.27 -4.45
N ILE A 269 -3.69 18.47 -5.43
CA ILE A 269 -3.60 17.02 -5.37
C ILE A 269 -2.42 16.55 -6.20
N TYR A 270 -1.62 15.67 -5.62
CA TYR A 270 -0.44 15.08 -6.22
C TYR A 270 -0.64 13.58 -6.40
N PHE A 271 -0.22 13.05 -7.52
CA PHE A 271 -0.24 11.61 -7.78
C PHE A 271 0.86 11.25 -8.79
N ILE A 272 1.20 9.97 -8.83
CA ILE A 272 2.21 9.43 -9.74
C ILE A 272 1.49 8.45 -10.67
N SER A 273 1.73 8.59 -11.97
CA SER A 273 1.31 7.60 -12.97
C SER A 273 2.44 6.59 -13.23
N ASP A 274 2.10 5.37 -13.67
CA ASP A 274 3.07 4.32 -14.00
C ASP A 274 4.04 4.72 -15.14
N ALA A 275 3.70 5.79 -15.87
CA ALA A 275 4.65 6.45 -16.77
C ALA A 275 5.80 7.17 -16.04
N GLY A 276 5.88 7.10 -14.70
CA GLY A 276 6.90 7.76 -13.88
C GLY A 276 6.78 9.28 -13.87
N ILE A 277 5.58 9.79 -14.01
CA ILE A 277 5.29 11.23 -13.99
C ILE A 277 4.57 11.57 -12.70
N LEU A 278 5.15 12.48 -11.91
CA LEU A 278 4.47 13.13 -10.80
C LEU A 278 3.64 14.29 -11.33
N TRP A 279 2.35 14.27 -11.05
CA TRP A 279 1.37 15.28 -11.45
C TRP A 279 0.94 16.11 -10.25
N ALA A 280 0.68 17.39 -10.48
CA ALA A 280 0.03 18.30 -9.54
C ALA A 280 -1.16 18.95 -10.21
N LEU A 281 -2.35 18.71 -9.66
CA LEU A 281 -3.60 19.31 -10.15
C LEU A 281 -4.20 20.24 -9.10
N ASP A 282 -4.95 21.21 -9.56
CA ASP A 282 -5.82 21.98 -8.69
C ASP A 282 -6.91 21.08 -8.09
N LEU A 283 -6.98 21.03 -6.76
CA LEU A 283 -7.82 20.08 -6.02
C LEU A 283 -9.29 20.16 -6.38
N TYR A 284 -9.80 21.38 -6.63
CA TYR A 284 -11.23 21.63 -6.83
C TYR A 284 -11.67 21.50 -8.30
N THR A 285 -10.74 21.72 -9.23
CA THR A 285 -11.09 21.77 -10.66
C THR A 285 -10.47 20.66 -11.51
N GLY A 286 -9.54 19.87 -10.95
CA GLY A 286 -8.80 18.84 -11.67
C GLY A 286 -7.85 19.38 -12.76
N ARG A 287 -7.63 20.70 -12.84
CA ARG A 287 -6.73 21.28 -13.85
C ARG A 287 -5.28 21.09 -13.49
N ALA A 288 -4.49 20.57 -14.43
CA ALA A 288 -3.05 20.43 -14.23
C ALA A 288 -2.38 21.81 -13.98
N LYS A 289 -1.58 21.87 -12.92
CA LYS A 289 -0.72 22.99 -12.58
C LYS A 289 0.69 22.79 -13.11
N TRP A 290 1.24 21.60 -12.86
CA TRP A 290 2.55 21.20 -13.34
C TRP A 290 2.67 19.67 -13.34
N ASN A 291 3.70 19.17 -13.99
CA ASN A 291 4.15 17.78 -13.86
C ASN A 291 5.67 17.72 -13.83
N PHE A 292 6.21 16.62 -13.27
CA PHE A 292 7.63 16.38 -13.14
C PHE A 292 7.95 14.94 -13.56
N LYS A 293 8.86 14.76 -14.53
CA LYS A 293 9.35 13.46 -14.97
C LYS A 293 10.44 12.96 -14.02
N MET A 294 10.24 11.83 -13.38
CA MET A 294 11.13 11.25 -12.38
C MET A 294 12.17 10.28 -12.95
N TYR A 295 12.37 10.23 -14.25
CA TYR A 295 13.38 9.38 -14.86
C TYR A 295 14.00 10.05 -16.08
N SER A 296 15.29 9.78 -16.33
CA SER A 296 15.93 10.04 -17.61
C SER A 296 15.59 8.89 -18.58
N GLU A 297 15.47 9.19 -19.88
CA GLU A 297 15.13 8.24 -20.96
C GLU A 297 16.07 7.02 -20.99
N SER A 298 15.88 6.08 -20.07
CA SER A 298 16.56 4.78 -20.13
C SER A 298 15.57 3.74 -20.65
N PRO A 299 15.79 3.19 -21.86
CA PRO A 299 14.86 2.24 -22.48
C PRO A 299 14.74 0.89 -21.75
N VAL A 300 15.49 0.68 -20.68
CA VAL A 300 15.57 -0.61 -19.96
C VAL A 300 14.51 -0.73 -18.85
N LEU A 301 13.93 0.37 -18.37
CA LEU A 301 13.05 0.37 -17.20
C LEU A 301 11.55 0.37 -17.56
N SER A 302 11.19 0.55 -18.83
CA SER A 302 9.78 0.65 -19.25
C SER A 302 8.99 -0.66 -19.24
N GLU A 303 9.62 -1.81 -19.00
CA GLU A 303 8.97 -3.13 -19.06
C GLU A 303 8.87 -3.86 -17.70
N VAL A 304 9.37 -3.31 -16.59
CA VAL A 304 9.63 -4.13 -15.39
C VAL A 304 8.94 -3.67 -14.11
N VAL A 305 8.42 -2.45 -14.01
CA VAL A 305 7.92 -1.97 -12.71
C VAL A 305 6.51 -1.42 -12.81
N THR A 306 5.59 -2.08 -12.09
CA THR A 306 4.17 -1.75 -12.02
C THR A 306 3.75 -1.10 -10.70
N GLU A 307 4.66 -0.86 -9.78
CA GLU A 307 4.33 -0.29 -8.47
C GLU A 307 5.06 1.02 -8.26
N THR A 308 4.32 2.12 -8.32
CA THR A 308 4.80 3.46 -7.98
C THR A 308 4.38 3.83 -6.56
N SER A 309 5.29 4.47 -5.81
CA SER A 309 5.03 4.96 -4.46
C SER A 309 4.00 6.09 -4.46
N ALA A 310 3.23 6.20 -3.40
CA ALA A 310 2.45 7.41 -3.14
C ALA A 310 3.41 8.61 -2.94
N PRO A 311 3.17 9.77 -3.55
CA PRO A 311 3.89 10.99 -3.21
C PRO A 311 3.53 11.41 -1.79
N ILE A 312 4.46 12.05 -1.08
CA ILE A 312 4.25 12.57 0.27
C ILE A 312 4.35 14.08 0.26
N VAL A 313 3.44 14.75 0.95
CA VAL A 313 3.48 16.21 1.10
C VAL A 313 3.83 16.58 2.54
N LEU A 314 4.92 17.30 2.72
CA LEU A 314 5.35 17.81 4.01
C LEU A 314 5.93 19.21 3.88
N PHE A 315 5.41 20.18 4.65
CA PHE A 315 5.87 21.58 4.67
C PHE A 315 5.93 22.27 3.30
N GLY A 316 4.98 21.95 2.40
CA GLY A 316 4.91 22.54 1.06
C GLY A 316 5.85 21.92 0.03
N SER A 317 6.63 20.92 0.40
CA SER A 317 7.42 20.09 -0.50
C SER A 317 6.72 18.76 -0.76
N VAL A 318 6.90 18.21 -1.97
CA VAL A 318 6.43 16.90 -2.38
C VAL A 318 7.63 15.99 -2.51
N TYR A 319 7.59 14.87 -1.82
CA TYR A 319 8.63 13.83 -1.90
C TYR A 319 8.08 12.66 -2.71
N ALA A 320 8.84 12.23 -3.68
CA ALA A 320 8.49 11.15 -4.58
C ALA A 320 9.72 10.29 -4.91
N SER A 321 9.54 9.00 -5.05
CA SER A 321 10.60 8.10 -5.50
C SER A 321 10.38 7.70 -6.95
N GLY A 322 11.45 7.83 -7.74
CA GLY A 322 11.48 7.39 -9.13
C GLY A 322 11.88 5.92 -9.26
N LEU A 323 11.56 5.32 -10.40
CA LEU A 323 11.98 3.97 -10.77
C LEU A 323 13.50 3.85 -10.98
N ASP A 324 14.18 4.97 -11.06
CA ASP A 324 15.65 5.10 -11.17
C ASP A 324 16.39 4.97 -9.83
N GLY A 325 15.64 4.76 -8.75
CA GLY A 325 16.19 4.68 -7.40
C GLY A 325 16.53 6.05 -6.80
N ILE A 326 15.96 7.12 -7.34
CA ILE A 326 16.16 8.48 -6.83
C ILE A 326 14.92 8.93 -6.05
N VAL A 327 15.14 9.50 -4.87
CA VAL A 327 14.15 10.27 -4.13
C VAL A 327 14.29 11.72 -4.52
N TYR A 328 13.19 12.32 -4.93
CA TYR A 328 13.10 13.72 -5.30
C TYR A 328 12.33 14.50 -4.25
N ALA A 329 12.82 15.68 -3.87
CA ALA A 329 12.04 16.70 -3.21
C ALA A 329 11.73 17.83 -4.19
N ILE A 330 10.47 18.15 -4.31
CA ILE A 330 9.93 19.07 -5.31
C ILE A 330 9.10 20.12 -4.60
N ASP A 331 9.29 21.40 -4.94
CA ASP A 331 8.43 22.47 -4.46
C ASP A 331 6.99 22.24 -4.95
N GLY A 332 6.06 22.06 -4.02
CA GLY A 332 4.69 21.64 -4.33
C GLY A 332 3.91 22.65 -5.18
N ARG A 333 4.24 23.94 -5.11
CA ARG A 333 3.56 24.97 -5.88
C ARG A 333 4.10 25.14 -7.29
N THR A 334 5.42 24.99 -7.45
CA THR A 334 6.10 25.34 -8.71
C THR A 334 6.53 24.13 -9.53
N GLY A 335 6.62 22.94 -8.92
CA GLY A 335 7.14 21.75 -9.55
C GLY A 335 8.66 21.77 -9.76
N GLN A 336 9.38 22.69 -9.10
CA GLN A 336 10.83 22.76 -9.20
C GLN A 336 11.49 21.80 -8.22
N GLU A 337 12.50 21.06 -8.71
CA GLU A 337 13.34 20.22 -7.88
C GLU A 337 14.10 21.05 -6.86
N GLN A 338 14.03 20.65 -5.60
CA GLN A 338 14.77 21.25 -4.48
C GLN A 338 16.05 20.46 -4.20
N TRP A 339 15.95 19.15 -4.17
CA TRP A 339 17.05 18.22 -4.04
C TRP A 339 16.67 16.83 -4.58
N ALA A 340 17.68 16.04 -4.88
CA ALA A 340 17.55 14.64 -5.23
C ALA A 340 18.57 13.80 -4.43
N TYR A 341 18.14 12.61 -3.99
CA TYR A 341 18.98 11.66 -3.27
C TYR A 341 19.01 10.33 -4.02
N GLN A 342 20.20 9.83 -4.36
CA GLN A 342 20.37 8.53 -4.97
C GLN A 342 20.47 7.46 -3.89
N GLY A 343 19.53 6.53 -3.86
CA GLY A 343 19.58 5.35 -3.00
C GLY A 343 20.66 4.35 -3.42
N ASN A 344 20.93 3.37 -2.56
CA ASN A 344 21.96 2.36 -2.79
C ASN A 344 21.52 1.26 -3.76
N THR A 345 20.21 1.06 -3.89
CA THR A 345 19.57 0.02 -4.74
C THR A 345 18.36 0.59 -5.46
N LEU A 346 17.67 -0.25 -6.23
CA LEU A 346 16.32 0.06 -6.67
C LEU A 346 15.46 0.25 -5.42
N LEU A 347 14.91 1.43 -5.26
CA LEU A 347 14.13 1.76 -4.08
C LEU A 347 12.88 0.88 -4.03
N SER A 348 12.56 0.36 -2.86
CA SER A 348 11.19 0.08 -2.53
C SER A 348 10.46 1.41 -2.64
N LEU A 349 9.38 1.39 -3.32
CA LEU A 349 8.69 2.57 -3.79
C LEU A 349 7.93 3.31 -2.67
N ASN A 350 8.23 3.03 -1.39
CA ASN A 350 7.47 3.55 -0.27
C ASN A 350 8.28 4.53 0.58
N LEU A 351 7.76 5.73 0.67
CA LEU A 351 8.28 6.81 1.49
C LEU A 351 7.38 7.07 2.69
N SER A 352 7.95 7.64 3.72
CA SER A 352 7.23 8.22 4.87
C SER A 352 7.93 9.50 5.29
N ALA A 353 7.22 10.44 5.90
CA ALA A 353 7.83 11.69 6.32
C ALA A 353 7.19 12.23 7.60
N ALA A 354 8.01 12.63 8.55
CA ALA A 354 7.57 13.28 9.79
C ALA A 354 8.71 14.10 10.40
N ASP A 355 8.37 15.10 11.18
CA ASP A 355 9.31 15.88 12.02
C ASP A 355 10.54 16.41 11.28
N GLY A 356 10.36 16.79 10.01
CA GLY A 356 11.44 17.29 9.16
C GLY A 356 12.37 16.21 8.61
N MET A 357 12.00 14.95 8.67
CA MET A 357 12.71 13.81 8.10
C MET A 357 11.88 13.14 7.02
N VAL A 358 12.56 12.54 6.04
CA VAL A 358 12.01 11.62 5.04
C VAL A 358 12.65 10.26 5.26
N TYR A 359 11.84 9.23 5.38
CA TYR A 359 12.26 7.85 5.55
C TYR A 359 12.02 7.09 4.26
N LEU A 360 13.01 6.37 3.81
CA LEU A 360 12.90 5.50 2.65
C LEU A 360 13.28 4.07 3.02
N VAL A 361 12.56 3.15 2.41
CA VAL A 361 12.80 1.72 2.56
C VAL A 361 13.31 1.19 1.23
N GLU A 362 14.41 0.46 1.27
CA GLU A 362 15.01 -0.16 0.10
C GLU A 362 14.73 -1.67 0.09
N LEU A 363 14.44 -2.23 -1.07
CA LEU A 363 14.18 -3.66 -1.27
C LEU A 363 15.29 -4.56 -0.72
N ALA A 364 16.53 -4.04 -0.63
CA ALA A 364 17.66 -4.77 -0.06
C ALA A 364 17.59 -4.93 1.47
N GLY A 365 16.56 -4.41 2.13
CA GLY A 365 16.39 -4.49 3.58
C GLY A 365 17.17 -3.42 4.32
N SER A 366 17.21 -2.19 3.80
CA SER A 366 17.71 -1.02 4.49
C SER A 366 16.59 0.00 4.73
N VAL A 367 16.70 0.75 5.82
CA VAL A 367 15.87 1.90 6.15
C VAL A 367 16.78 3.11 6.30
N THR A 368 16.53 4.14 5.52
CA THR A 368 17.36 5.36 5.52
C THR A 368 16.51 6.56 5.92
N SER A 369 17.03 7.43 6.78
CA SER A 369 16.46 8.72 7.12
C SER A 369 17.24 9.85 6.47
N LEU A 370 16.51 10.75 5.81
CA LEU A 370 17.04 11.97 5.20
C LEU A 370 16.48 13.20 5.89
N ASP A 371 17.27 14.26 5.98
CA ASP A 371 16.75 15.58 6.33
C ASP A 371 15.84 16.10 5.22
N ALA A 372 14.60 16.41 5.54
CA ALA A 372 13.57 16.78 4.57
C ALA A 372 13.88 18.07 3.79
N GLY A 373 14.61 19.00 4.40
CA GLY A 373 14.97 20.28 3.77
C GLY A 373 16.15 20.21 2.82
N THR A 374 17.09 19.28 3.06
CA THR A 374 18.36 19.23 2.35
C THR A 374 18.64 17.95 1.59
N GLY A 375 17.91 16.87 1.86
CA GLY A 375 18.17 15.52 1.34
C GLY A 375 19.42 14.86 1.92
N ALA A 376 20.05 15.46 2.95
CA ALA A 376 21.23 14.88 3.57
C ALA A 376 20.86 13.63 4.39
N LYS A 377 21.61 12.54 4.20
CA LYS A 377 21.43 11.32 4.99
C LYS A 377 21.73 11.58 6.46
N VAL A 378 20.79 11.28 7.35
CA VAL A 378 20.92 11.43 8.79
C VAL A 378 21.40 10.13 9.42
N TRP A 379 20.72 9.01 9.10
CA TRP A 379 21.12 7.68 9.50
C TRP A 379 20.64 6.64 8.48
N GLU A 380 21.23 5.47 8.55
CA GLU A 380 20.91 4.32 7.72
C GLU A 380 21.06 3.05 8.55
N LEU A 381 20.13 2.13 8.37
CA LEU A 381 20.13 0.81 8.98
C LEU A 381 20.04 -0.24 7.89
N GLU A 382 20.85 -1.28 8.00
CA GLU A 382 20.92 -2.38 7.05
C GLU A 382 20.69 -3.73 7.74
N GLY A 383 20.44 -4.78 6.93
CA GLY A 383 20.43 -6.17 7.39
C GLY A 383 19.07 -6.65 7.86
N PHE A 384 18.00 -5.99 7.47
CA PHE A 384 16.63 -6.51 7.66
C PHE A 384 16.27 -7.49 6.54
N SER A 385 15.32 -8.39 6.82
CA SER A 385 14.68 -9.16 5.76
C SER A 385 13.97 -8.21 4.80
N ALA A 386 13.77 -8.63 3.53
CA ALA A 386 13.10 -7.82 2.53
C ALA A 386 11.83 -7.16 3.10
N TYR A 387 11.60 -5.91 2.78
CA TYR A 387 10.50 -5.11 3.26
C TYR A 387 9.94 -4.28 2.11
N ASN A 388 8.64 -4.21 1.95
CA ASN A 388 8.02 -3.58 0.77
C ASN A 388 6.94 -2.54 1.10
N ASP A 389 6.76 -2.18 2.37
CA ASP A 389 5.73 -1.23 2.79
C ASP A 389 6.35 0.03 3.39
N PRO A 390 5.61 1.17 3.43
CA PRO A 390 6.10 2.37 4.10
C PRO A 390 6.28 2.14 5.59
N VAL A 391 7.20 2.86 6.21
CA VAL A 391 7.31 2.89 7.67
C VAL A 391 6.20 3.74 8.26
N PHE A 392 5.79 3.45 9.48
CA PHE A 392 4.87 4.28 10.25
C PHE A 392 5.65 5.05 11.33
N ILE A 393 5.35 6.34 11.51
CA ILE A 393 6.03 7.19 12.48
C ILE A 393 5.05 7.62 13.56
N CYS A 394 5.41 7.36 14.81
CA CYS A 394 4.59 7.74 15.97
C CYS A 394 5.48 7.98 17.19
N ASP A 395 5.23 9.07 17.91
CA ASP A 395 5.91 9.41 19.18
C ASP A 395 7.45 9.33 19.07
N GLY A 396 8.01 9.88 17.99
CA GLY A 396 9.46 9.88 17.75
C GLY A 396 10.07 8.51 17.45
N GLN A 397 9.26 7.53 17.13
CA GLN A 397 9.66 6.18 16.76
C GLN A 397 9.23 5.87 15.34
N VAL A 398 10.02 5.06 14.64
CA VAL A 398 9.73 4.49 13.33
C VAL A 398 9.40 3.02 13.52
N TYR A 399 8.23 2.60 13.04
CA TYR A 399 7.71 1.23 13.08
C TYR A 399 7.72 0.63 11.69
N PHE A 400 8.19 -0.59 11.55
CA PHE A 400 8.13 -1.34 10.29
C PHE A 400 8.10 -2.84 10.52
N GLY A 401 7.44 -3.55 9.59
CA GLY A 401 7.38 -5.00 9.57
C GLY A 401 8.31 -5.58 8.53
N THR A 402 8.75 -6.81 8.69
CA THR A 402 9.63 -7.51 7.73
C THR A 402 9.02 -8.83 7.28
N THR A 403 9.46 -9.33 6.13
CA THR A 403 8.95 -10.58 5.54
C THR A 403 9.25 -11.83 6.37
N ASP A 404 10.13 -11.74 7.36
CA ASP A 404 10.36 -12.82 8.32
C ASP A 404 9.40 -12.77 9.52
N GLY A 405 8.46 -11.83 9.55
CA GLY A 405 7.46 -11.68 10.60
C GLY A 405 7.93 -10.87 11.80
N THR A 406 8.99 -10.10 11.68
CA THR A 406 9.46 -9.25 12.78
C THR A 406 8.94 -7.82 12.61
N ILE A 407 8.34 -7.27 13.66
CA ILE A 407 8.03 -5.85 13.79
C ILE A 407 9.21 -5.20 14.49
N HIS A 408 9.79 -4.20 13.88
CA HIS A 408 10.91 -3.43 14.42
C HIS A 408 10.47 -2.03 14.79
N THR A 409 11.11 -1.49 15.84
CA THR A 409 11.02 -0.07 16.14
C THR A 409 12.39 0.52 16.37
N VAL A 410 12.58 1.70 15.84
CA VAL A 410 13.82 2.46 16.00
C VAL A 410 13.50 3.91 16.32
N SER A 411 14.47 4.60 16.95
CA SER A 411 14.37 6.04 17.17
C SER A 411 14.32 6.78 15.84
N ALA A 412 13.30 7.58 15.61
CA ALA A 412 13.17 8.41 14.41
C ALA A 412 14.37 9.36 14.21
N LYS A 413 14.94 9.82 15.31
CA LYS A 413 16.06 10.79 15.32
C LYS A 413 17.42 10.15 15.08
N THR A 414 17.68 8.95 15.63
CA THR A 414 19.04 8.37 15.65
C THR A 414 19.17 7.04 14.93
N GLY A 415 18.06 6.38 14.60
CA GLY A 415 18.06 5.03 14.06
C GLY A 415 18.38 3.94 15.09
N GLU A 416 18.60 4.29 16.37
CA GLU A 416 18.86 3.28 17.41
C GLU A 416 17.66 2.36 17.59
N LYS A 417 17.90 1.06 17.66
CA LYS A 417 16.85 0.06 17.90
C LYS A 417 16.26 0.25 19.29
N ASN A 418 14.92 0.31 19.36
CA ASN A 418 14.19 0.39 20.61
C ASN A 418 13.75 -1.00 21.07
N TRP A 419 12.91 -1.66 20.27
CA TRP A 419 12.43 -3.01 20.53
C TRP A 419 12.06 -3.73 19.23
N GLU A 420 11.85 -5.04 19.32
CA GLU A 420 11.33 -5.87 18.24
C GLU A 420 10.34 -6.89 18.79
N PHE A 421 9.38 -7.28 17.94
CA PHE A 421 8.39 -8.30 18.26
C PHE A 421 8.18 -9.21 17.05
N LYS A 422 8.09 -10.52 17.29
CA LYS A 422 7.94 -11.50 16.20
C LYS A 422 6.57 -12.13 16.20
N VAL A 423 5.89 -12.07 15.05
CA VAL A 423 4.67 -12.81 14.74
C VAL A 423 4.99 -14.07 13.92
N LEU A 424 3.98 -14.86 13.58
CA LEU A 424 4.18 -16.17 12.97
C LEU A 424 4.59 -16.12 11.50
N SER A 425 4.19 -15.08 10.76
CA SER A 425 4.45 -14.98 9.31
C SER A 425 4.84 -13.55 8.91
N GLY A 426 5.26 -13.37 7.67
CA GLY A 426 5.69 -12.09 7.15
C GLY A 426 4.65 -10.99 7.31
N ILE A 427 5.12 -9.80 7.65
CA ILE A 427 4.31 -8.60 7.69
C ILE A 427 4.24 -8.03 6.28
N ASN A 428 3.05 -7.76 5.79
CA ASN A 428 2.78 -7.21 4.45
C ASN A 428 1.80 -6.03 4.46
N THR A 429 1.59 -5.44 5.64
CA THR A 429 0.95 -4.13 5.81
C THR A 429 1.85 -3.27 6.67
N TYR A 430 1.82 -1.96 6.49
CA TYR A 430 2.51 -1.12 7.46
C TYR A 430 1.78 -1.13 8.81
N PRO A 431 2.52 -1.11 9.93
CA PRO A 431 1.92 -1.05 11.25
C PRO A 431 1.15 0.25 11.43
N SER A 432 -0.04 0.20 12.02
CA SER A 432 -0.79 1.38 12.44
C SER A 432 -0.87 1.42 13.97
N VAL A 433 -0.66 2.60 14.56
CA VAL A 433 -0.63 2.78 16.02
C VAL A 433 -1.69 3.77 16.45
N TYR A 434 -2.57 3.34 17.35
CA TYR A 434 -3.62 4.18 17.94
C TYR A 434 -3.67 3.95 19.45
N ASP A 435 -3.53 5.02 20.22
CA ASP A 435 -3.69 5.03 21.69
C ASP A 435 -2.88 3.93 22.41
N GLY A 436 -1.64 3.67 21.96
CA GLY A 436 -0.77 2.65 22.55
C GLY A 436 -1.10 1.21 22.17
N VAL A 437 -1.90 1.02 21.11
CA VAL A 437 -2.16 -0.28 20.47
C VAL A 437 -1.66 -0.25 19.04
N LEU A 438 -0.88 -1.26 18.67
CA LEU A 438 -0.38 -1.46 17.32
C LEU A 438 -1.21 -2.53 16.63
N TYR A 439 -1.68 -2.22 15.41
CA TYR A 439 -2.38 -3.14 14.53
C TYR A 439 -1.52 -3.44 13.31
N VAL A 440 -1.48 -4.71 12.91
CA VAL A 440 -0.71 -5.13 11.73
C VAL A 440 -1.33 -6.37 11.10
N GLY A 441 -1.35 -6.39 9.78
CA GLY A 441 -1.77 -7.56 8.98
C GLY A 441 -0.55 -8.37 8.51
N SER A 442 -0.75 -9.66 8.34
CA SER A 442 0.29 -10.59 7.92
C SER A 442 -0.11 -11.41 6.70
N SER A 443 0.89 -11.96 6.02
CA SER A 443 0.73 -12.76 4.80
C SER A 443 0.04 -14.11 5.01
N ASP A 444 -0.02 -14.60 6.26
CA ASP A 444 -0.76 -15.83 6.60
C ASP A 444 -2.25 -15.57 6.93
N GLY A 445 -2.71 -14.33 6.79
CA GLY A 445 -4.10 -13.96 6.99
C GLY A 445 -4.47 -13.50 8.39
N HIS A 446 -3.49 -13.27 9.26
CA HIS A 446 -3.78 -12.78 10.60
C HIS A 446 -3.69 -11.26 10.70
N VAL A 447 -4.59 -10.68 11.48
CA VAL A 447 -4.46 -9.31 12.02
C VAL A 447 -4.17 -9.41 13.51
N TYR A 448 -3.12 -8.73 13.95
CA TYR A 448 -2.69 -8.69 15.35
C TYR A 448 -2.99 -7.33 15.95
N ALA A 449 -3.51 -7.31 17.19
CA ALA A 449 -3.58 -6.13 18.04
C ALA A 449 -2.62 -6.31 19.22
N LEU A 450 -1.58 -5.49 19.26
CA LEU A 450 -0.50 -5.57 20.23
C LEU A 450 -0.53 -4.34 21.13
N LYS A 451 -0.55 -4.55 22.45
CA LYS A 451 -0.51 -3.48 23.44
C LYS A 451 0.89 -3.35 24.03
N GLY A 452 1.32 -2.13 24.18
CA GLY A 452 2.59 -1.81 24.83
C GLY A 452 2.45 -0.91 26.06
N ALA A 453 3.56 -0.76 26.81
CA ALA A 453 3.66 0.32 27.77
C ALA A 453 3.61 1.65 27.01
N SER A 454 2.69 2.53 27.39
CA SER A 454 2.70 3.91 26.93
C SER A 454 3.81 4.71 27.65
N ALA A 455 4.31 5.76 26.99
CA ALA A 455 5.31 6.66 27.62
C ALA A 455 4.85 7.25 28.96
N ASP A 456 3.53 7.35 29.18
CA ASP A 456 2.94 7.83 30.42
C ASP A 456 2.90 6.79 31.57
N SER A 457 3.20 5.52 31.30
CA SER A 457 3.19 4.44 32.30
C SER A 457 4.52 4.25 33.03
N ASN A 458 5.49 5.18 32.90
CA ASN A 458 6.77 5.08 33.60
C ASN A 458 6.57 5.26 35.12
N PRO A 459 6.74 4.21 35.94
CA PRO A 459 6.47 4.24 37.39
C PRO A 459 7.47 5.07 38.19
N LEU A 460 8.43 5.75 37.57
CA LEU A 460 9.45 6.57 38.21
C LEU A 460 9.08 8.05 38.34
N GLN A 461 7.86 8.45 38.00
CA GLN A 461 7.33 9.81 38.21
C GLN A 461 6.27 9.90 39.34
N GLN A 462 6.22 8.94 40.24
CA GLN A 462 5.46 9.06 41.51
C GLN A 462 6.37 9.35 42.69
#